data_5b4d0fc30ef257ac05d84ed0cbef12c1
#
_entry.id   5b4d0fc30ef257ac05d84ed0cbef12c1
#
_cell.length_a   1.000
_cell.length_b   1.000
_cell.length_c   1.000
_cell.angle_alpha   90.00
_cell.angle_beta   90.00
_cell.angle_gamma   90.00
#
_symmetry.space_group_name_H-M   'P 1'
#
loop_
_entity.id
_entity.type
_entity.pdbx_description
1 polymer ?
#
loop_
_entity_poly.entity_id
_entity_poly.type
_entity_poly.pdbx_seq_one_letter_code
_entity_poly.pdbx_strand_id
1 'polypeptide(L)'
;MLDWLSDLIRAPASCVIRVGGQELSDLYYCLVEVSAQLNRAEASEATLIFETRRIDGDQWSVHDDERIRPWQSIQISATFGTREDEVFRGYIRQVRVEFPEQKGAAKVTVTCQDTSLLLDRNQRDKRWGDEAPVTDAIIVQQILSEAGLGPLDVPGQGMSDLVVQQNETDIRFLAKRAQENAYDLFFRAGQLYFGLPRLDRKPQPSILVYAGNSTSCIRFDLDDDGHHPDAVIYEIASDSGATTSPTRVTPNLPLLGTTPVSSANPGSGTEEFAWRLSREGV
;
A
#
# COMPACT_ATOMS: atom_id res chain seq x y z
N MET A 1 38.07 -6.15 -5.59
CA MET A 1 38.25 -6.57 -4.18
C MET A 1 38.11 -5.41 -3.20
N LEU A 2 37.29 -4.39 -3.51
CA LEU A 2 37.05 -3.21 -2.66
C LEU A 2 35.57 -2.82 -2.59
N ASP A 3 34.65 -3.69 -3.09
CA ASP A 3 33.20 -3.37 -3.11
C ASP A 3 32.57 -3.31 -1.71
N TRP A 4 33.19 -3.99 -0.72
CA TRP A 4 32.69 -3.97 0.66
C TRP A 4 32.96 -2.64 1.40
N LEU A 5 33.92 -1.82 0.92
CA LEU A 5 34.21 -0.51 1.50
C LEU A 5 33.22 0.58 1.04
N SER A 6 32.58 0.40 -0.12
CA SER A 6 31.54 1.32 -0.61
C SER A 6 30.25 1.23 0.22
N ASP A 7 29.97 0.07 0.80
CA ASP A 7 28.79 -0.15 1.67
C ASP A 7 28.96 0.46 3.07
N LEU A 8 30.20 0.78 3.48
CA LEU A 8 30.49 1.40 4.78
C LEU A 8 30.43 2.91 4.77
N ILE A 9 30.54 3.54 3.61
CA ILE A 9 30.37 4.99 3.45
C ILE A 9 28.89 5.21 3.12
N ARG A 10 28.09 5.58 4.11
CA ARG A 10 26.72 6.04 3.87
C ARG A 10 26.80 7.26 2.96
N ALA A 11 26.50 7.07 1.68
CA ALA A 11 26.28 8.19 0.79
C ALA A 11 25.08 9.00 1.32
N PRO A 12 25.15 10.33 1.31
CA PRO A 12 24.00 11.14 1.70
C PRO A 12 22.81 10.76 0.84
N ALA A 13 21.69 10.48 1.49
CA ALA A 13 20.43 10.25 0.79
C ALA A 13 19.91 11.58 0.27
N SER A 14 19.46 11.61 -0.96
CA SER A 14 18.70 12.72 -1.52
C SER A 14 17.42 12.21 -2.15
N CYS A 15 16.54 13.13 -2.48
CA CYS A 15 15.24 12.79 -3.05
C CYS A 15 15.12 13.50 -4.40
N VAL A 16 14.58 12.78 -5.39
CA VAL A 16 14.26 13.30 -6.71
C VAL A 16 12.73 13.28 -6.86
N ILE A 17 12.14 14.44 -7.12
CA ILE A 17 10.71 14.62 -7.28
C ILE A 17 10.45 15.03 -8.72
N ARG A 18 9.60 14.26 -9.42
CA ARG A 18 9.17 14.58 -10.79
C ARG A 18 7.65 14.75 -10.81
N VAL A 19 7.20 15.85 -11.40
CA VAL A 19 5.77 16.13 -11.60
C VAL A 19 5.52 16.31 -13.09
N GLY A 20 4.54 15.61 -13.63
CA GLY A 20 4.30 15.57 -15.07
C GLY A 20 5.52 15.07 -15.87
N GLY A 21 6.37 14.26 -15.26
CA GLY A 21 7.62 13.76 -15.84
C GLY A 21 8.81 14.73 -15.77
N GLN A 22 8.63 15.95 -15.28
CA GLN A 22 9.69 16.95 -15.11
C GLN A 22 10.17 17.00 -13.67
N GLU A 23 11.48 17.04 -13.46
CA GLU A 23 12.05 17.18 -12.13
C GLU A 23 11.85 18.59 -11.58
N LEU A 24 11.48 18.67 -10.28
CA LEU A 24 11.30 19.93 -9.55
C LEU A 24 12.59 20.48 -8.95
N SER A 25 13.73 20.30 -9.62
CA SER A 25 15.03 20.70 -9.10
C SER A 25 15.13 22.20 -8.75
N ASP A 26 14.40 23.02 -9.48
CA ASP A 26 14.26 24.47 -9.27
C ASP A 26 13.45 24.84 -8.02
N LEU A 27 12.70 23.90 -7.44
CA LEU A 27 11.92 24.11 -6.20
C LEU A 27 12.54 23.46 -4.96
N TYR A 28 13.65 22.74 -5.08
CA TYR A 28 14.26 22.05 -3.94
C TYR A 28 14.73 23.01 -2.83
N TYR A 29 15.08 24.23 -3.17
CA TYR A 29 15.45 25.25 -2.16
C TYR A 29 14.24 25.67 -1.27
N CYS A 30 13.02 25.41 -1.72
CA CYS A 30 11.79 25.63 -0.97
C CYS A 30 11.30 24.37 -0.25
N LEU A 31 11.84 23.20 -0.56
CA LEU A 31 11.38 21.92 -0.02
C LEU A 31 11.86 21.77 1.42
N VAL A 32 10.92 21.55 2.34
CA VAL A 32 11.19 21.37 3.78
C VAL A 32 11.17 19.90 4.16
N GLU A 33 10.18 19.17 3.65
CA GLU A 33 9.94 17.78 4.06
C GLU A 33 9.33 16.98 2.92
N VAL A 34 9.72 15.73 2.83
CA VAL A 34 9.09 14.70 2.01
C VAL A 34 8.85 13.49 2.89
N SER A 35 7.60 13.08 2.97
CA SER A 35 7.22 11.83 3.64
C SER A 35 6.42 10.96 2.69
N ALA A 36 6.62 9.64 2.77
CA ALA A 36 5.85 8.66 2.01
C ALA A 36 5.46 7.50 2.92
N GLN A 37 4.18 7.18 2.93
CA GLN A 37 3.61 6.05 3.65
C GLN A 37 3.09 5.03 2.63
N LEU A 38 3.75 3.88 2.58
CA LEU A 38 3.39 2.80 1.66
C LEU A 38 2.54 1.77 2.40
N ASN A 39 1.35 1.54 1.90
CA ASN A 39 0.36 0.64 2.50
C ASN A 39 0.09 -0.57 1.60
N ARG A 40 -0.35 -1.67 2.21
CA ARG A 40 -0.76 -2.91 1.51
C ARG A 40 -2.27 -3.12 1.49
N ALA A 41 -2.98 -2.50 2.41
CA ALA A 41 -4.44 -2.64 2.56
C ALA A 41 -5.19 -1.34 2.23
N GLU A 42 -4.47 -0.24 2.13
CA GLU A 42 -5.02 1.10 1.88
C GLU A 42 -4.20 1.79 0.80
N ALA A 43 -4.69 2.92 0.31
CA ALA A 43 -3.94 3.76 -0.60
C ALA A 43 -2.62 4.21 0.02
N SER A 44 -1.53 4.16 -0.75
CA SER A 44 -0.27 4.76 -0.34
C SER A 44 -0.33 6.27 -0.53
N GLU A 45 0.22 7.02 0.41
CA GLU A 45 0.21 8.48 0.39
C GLU A 45 1.63 9.04 0.47
N ALA A 46 1.82 10.22 -0.12
CA ALA A 46 3.02 10.99 0.07
C ALA A 46 2.65 12.45 0.36
N THR A 47 3.45 13.09 1.19
CA THR A 47 3.28 14.50 1.53
C THR A 47 4.58 15.24 1.30
N LEU A 48 4.48 16.37 0.58
CA LEU A 48 5.58 17.30 0.40
C LEU A 48 5.21 18.62 1.06
N ILE A 49 6.14 19.17 1.82
CA ILE A 49 5.98 20.46 2.48
C ILE A 49 7.00 21.42 1.91
N PHE A 50 6.52 22.53 1.37
CA PHE A 50 7.36 23.60 0.84
C PHE A 50 7.17 24.88 1.65
N GLU A 51 8.23 25.65 1.79
CA GLU A 51 8.13 27.07 2.14
C GLU A 51 7.95 27.86 0.85
N THR A 52 6.87 28.65 0.76
CA THR A 52 6.63 29.53 -0.39
C THR A 52 6.97 30.98 -0.04
N ARG A 53 7.57 31.68 -0.99
CA ARG A 53 7.97 33.08 -0.84
C ARG A 53 7.43 33.90 -2.00
N ARG A 54 7.16 35.16 -1.72
CA ARG A 54 6.80 36.09 -2.78
C ARG A 54 8.03 36.39 -3.64
N ILE A 55 7.88 36.27 -4.94
CA ILE A 55 8.89 36.58 -5.95
C ILE A 55 8.42 37.81 -6.74
N ASP A 56 9.24 38.24 -7.69
CA ASP A 56 8.92 39.42 -8.50
C ASP A 56 7.57 39.31 -9.21
N GLY A 57 6.84 40.42 -9.29
CA GLY A 57 5.56 40.47 -9.99
C GLY A 57 4.36 39.93 -9.22
N ASP A 58 4.41 39.93 -7.89
CA ASP A 58 3.33 39.47 -7.01
C ASP A 58 3.04 37.96 -7.05
N GLN A 59 3.93 37.18 -7.62
CA GLN A 59 3.83 35.72 -7.69
C GLN A 59 4.47 35.02 -6.47
N TRP A 60 4.00 33.83 -6.19
CA TRP A 60 4.55 32.96 -5.15
C TRP A 60 5.37 31.81 -5.76
N SER A 61 6.54 31.53 -5.19
CA SER A 61 7.50 30.58 -5.75
C SER A 61 6.98 29.17 -5.95
N VAL A 62 6.05 28.71 -5.12
CA VAL A 62 5.51 27.33 -5.16
C VAL A 62 4.01 27.35 -5.49
N HIS A 63 3.26 28.23 -4.83
CA HIS A 63 1.79 28.23 -4.99
C HIS A 63 1.36 28.51 -6.42
N ASP A 64 2.03 29.40 -7.11
CA ASP A 64 1.69 29.80 -8.47
C ASP A 64 2.32 28.90 -9.56
N ASP A 65 3.14 27.92 -9.16
CA ASP A 65 3.72 26.99 -10.10
C ASP A 65 2.64 26.05 -10.69
N GLU A 66 2.54 26.05 -12.01
CA GLU A 66 1.54 25.26 -12.73
C GLU A 66 1.72 23.74 -12.57
N ARG A 67 2.91 23.29 -12.23
CA ARG A 67 3.19 21.88 -11.97
C ARG A 67 2.57 21.42 -10.65
N ILE A 68 2.42 22.33 -9.66
CA ILE A 68 1.87 22.02 -8.33
C ILE A 68 0.34 22.21 -8.37
N ARG A 69 -0.34 21.32 -9.08
CA ARG A 69 -1.79 21.31 -9.21
C ARG A 69 -2.37 19.93 -8.95
N PRO A 70 -3.61 19.84 -8.42
CA PRO A 70 -4.31 18.55 -8.32
C PRO A 70 -4.36 17.82 -9.67
N TRP A 71 -4.26 16.51 -9.61
CA TRP A 71 -4.26 15.57 -10.75
C TRP A 71 -2.97 15.50 -11.55
N GLN A 72 -1.99 16.31 -11.27
CA GLN A 72 -0.66 16.12 -11.87
C GLN A 72 -0.05 14.81 -11.38
N SER A 73 0.54 14.06 -12.31
CA SER A 73 1.28 12.84 -11.94
C SER A 73 2.55 13.19 -11.17
N ILE A 74 2.85 12.41 -10.15
CA ILE A 74 4.03 12.61 -9.33
C ILE A 74 4.80 11.31 -9.15
N GLN A 75 6.12 11.40 -9.18
CA GLN A 75 7.06 10.34 -8.88
C GLN A 75 8.08 10.86 -7.88
N ILE A 76 8.33 10.09 -6.82
CA ILE A 76 9.32 10.38 -5.80
C ILE A 76 10.30 9.23 -5.75
N SER A 77 11.57 9.54 -5.92
CA SER A 77 12.67 8.58 -5.85
C SER A 77 13.65 8.96 -4.74
N ALA A 78 14.18 7.96 -4.06
CA ALA A 78 15.31 8.14 -3.14
C ALA A 78 16.61 7.80 -3.87
N THR A 79 17.63 8.64 -3.70
CA THR A 79 18.95 8.41 -4.30
C THR A 79 20.00 8.17 -3.23
N PHE A 80 20.85 7.19 -3.47
CA PHE A 80 21.98 6.82 -2.61
C PHE A 80 23.22 6.67 -3.50
N GLY A 81 24.03 7.70 -3.59
CA GLY A 81 25.14 7.76 -4.54
C GLY A 81 24.62 7.73 -5.98
N THR A 82 24.97 6.70 -6.73
CA THR A 82 24.55 6.51 -8.13
C THR A 82 23.23 5.72 -8.28
N ARG A 83 22.71 5.19 -7.20
CA ARG A 83 21.47 4.39 -7.20
C ARG A 83 20.27 5.30 -6.98
N GLU A 84 19.27 5.19 -7.84
CA GLU A 84 17.96 5.82 -7.69
C GLU A 84 16.89 4.73 -7.57
N ASP A 85 16.16 4.74 -6.46
CA ASP A 85 15.04 3.82 -6.21
C ASP A 85 13.74 4.61 -6.16
N GLU A 86 12.78 4.24 -6.99
CA GLU A 86 11.43 4.81 -6.92
C GLU A 86 10.75 4.37 -5.63
N VAL A 87 10.35 5.36 -4.81
CA VAL A 87 9.68 5.15 -3.53
C VAL A 87 8.17 5.28 -3.69
N PHE A 88 7.71 6.28 -4.46
CA PHE A 88 6.29 6.58 -4.60
C PHE A 88 5.97 7.02 -6.02
N ARG A 89 4.82 6.60 -6.52
CA ARG A 89 4.22 7.07 -7.77
C ARG A 89 2.71 7.21 -7.61
N GLY A 90 2.19 8.33 -8.06
CA GLY A 90 0.77 8.61 -7.95
C GLY A 90 0.39 9.96 -8.55
N TYR A 91 -0.54 10.63 -7.92
CA TYR A 91 -1.09 11.90 -8.36
C TYR A 91 -1.21 12.87 -7.19
N ILE A 92 -1.07 14.15 -7.46
CA ILE A 92 -1.36 15.20 -6.49
C ILE A 92 -2.87 15.20 -6.25
N ARG A 93 -3.27 14.90 -5.01
CA ARG A 93 -4.66 14.90 -4.59
C ARG A 93 -5.11 16.26 -4.09
N GLN A 94 -4.26 16.92 -3.30
CA GLN A 94 -4.58 18.17 -2.66
C GLN A 94 -3.36 19.07 -2.57
N VAL A 95 -3.57 20.36 -2.78
CA VAL A 95 -2.59 21.41 -2.51
C VAL A 95 -3.23 22.37 -1.51
N ARG A 96 -2.61 22.49 -0.33
CA ARG A 96 -3.05 23.39 0.73
C ARG A 96 -2.01 24.48 0.95
N VAL A 97 -2.45 25.73 1.00
CA VAL A 97 -1.60 26.88 1.25
C VAL A 97 -1.97 27.50 2.58
N GLU A 98 -0.97 27.76 3.41
CA GLU A 98 -1.16 28.37 4.74
C GLU A 98 -0.30 29.62 4.84
N PHE A 99 -0.97 30.74 5.12
CA PHE A 99 -0.31 32.02 5.36
C PHE A 99 -0.45 32.33 6.87
N PRO A 100 0.64 32.29 7.65
CA PRO A 100 0.58 32.58 9.08
C PRO A 100 0.32 34.06 9.33
N GLU A 101 -0.43 34.37 10.40
CA GLU A 101 -0.71 35.76 10.82
C GLU A 101 0.59 36.50 11.21
N GLN A 102 1.54 35.78 11.80
CA GLN A 102 2.83 36.35 12.15
C GLN A 102 3.78 36.26 10.96
N LYS A 103 4.73 37.23 10.86
CA LYS A 103 5.79 37.19 9.85
C LYS A 103 6.58 35.88 9.95
N GLY A 104 6.25 34.96 9.07
CA GLY A 104 6.87 33.64 8.94
C GLY A 104 6.78 33.17 7.51
N ALA A 105 7.38 32.04 7.21
CA ALA A 105 7.31 31.43 5.91
C ALA A 105 5.88 30.88 5.68
N ALA A 106 5.24 31.29 4.61
CA ALA A 106 4.01 30.65 4.12
C ALA A 106 4.35 29.21 3.70
N LYS A 107 3.44 28.28 3.95
CA LYS A 107 3.64 26.86 3.65
C LYS A 107 2.70 26.39 2.56
N VAL A 108 3.22 25.52 1.70
CA VAL A 108 2.42 24.75 0.73
C VAL A 108 2.58 23.28 1.06
N THR A 109 1.48 22.64 1.43
CA THR A 109 1.42 21.20 1.67
C THR A 109 0.78 20.53 0.48
N VAL A 110 1.52 19.63 -0.17
CA VAL A 110 1.07 18.84 -1.32
C VAL A 110 0.85 17.42 -0.85
N THR A 111 -0.41 17.00 -0.83
CA THR A 111 -0.79 15.63 -0.49
C THR A 111 -1.02 14.84 -1.76
N CYS A 112 -0.34 13.71 -1.87
CA CYS A 112 -0.38 12.83 -3.02
C CYS A 112 -0.93 11.46 -2.61
N GLN A 113 -1.62 10.82 -3.54
CA GLN A 113 -2.12 9.46 -3.39
C GLN A 113 -1.64 8.64 -4.57
N ASP A 114 -1.41 7.36 -4.36
CA ASP A 114 -0.99 6.45 -5.42
C ASP A 114 -2.04 6.34 -6.56
N THR A 115 -1.80 5.47 -7.52
CA THR A 115 -2.65 5.32 -8.71
C THR A 115 -4.09 4.91 -8.38
N SER A 116 -4.38 4.42 -7.17
CA SER A 116 -5.73 4.11 -6.70
C SER A 116 -6.67 5.32 -6.78
N LEU A 117 -6.13 6.54 -6.68
CA LEU A 117 -6.90 7.78 -6.82
C LEU A 117 -7.71 7.83 -8.11
N LEU A 118 -7.20 7.28 -9.22
CA LEU A 118 -7.92 7.28 -10.50
C LEU A 118 -9.13 6.34 -10.48
N LEU A 119 -9.06 5.26 -9.69
CA LEU A 119 -10.12 4.27 -9.55
C LEU A 119 -11.19 4.67 -8.52
N ASP A 120 -10.96 5.76 -7.75
CA ASP A 120 -11.92 6.27 -6.76
C ASP A 120 -12.77 7.44 -7.29
N ARG A 121 -12.68 7.75 -8.59
CA ARG A 121 -13.37 8.92 -9.16
C ARG A 121 -14.84 8.71 -9.44
N ASN A 122 -15.18 7.58 -10.00
CA ASN A 122 -16.50 7.31 -10.54
C ASN A 122 -17.15 6.17 -9.77
N GLN A 123 -18.35 6.43 -9.26
CA GLN A 123 -19.20 5.36 -8.77
C GLN A 123 -19.77 4.60 -9.95
N ARG A 124 -19.71 3.30 -9.89
CA ARG A 124 -20.17 2.42 -10.95
C ARG A 124 -21.33 1.57 -10.44
N ASP A 125 -22.36 1.44 -11.27
CA ASP A 125 -23.44 0.46 -11.09
C ASP A 125 -23.35 -0.56 -12.23
N LYS A 126 -22.76 -1.73 -11.93
CA LYS A 126 -22.51 -2.76 -12.91
C LYS A 126 -22.67 -4.15 -12.28
N ARG A 127 -23.36 -5.03 -12.98
CA ARG A 127 -23.38 -6.44 -12.64
C ARG A 127 -22.35 -7.20 -13.46
N TRP A 128 -21.42 -7.85 -12.77
CA TRP A 128 -20.40 -8.68 -13.36
C TRP A 128 -20.90 -10.11 -13.50
N GLY A 129 -20.64 -10.75 -14.62
CA GLY A 129 -21.03 -12.13 -14.86
C GLY A 129 -22.46 -12.34 -15.37
N ASP A 130 -23.13 -11.31 -15.86
CA ASP A 130 -24.52 -11.42 -16.38
C ASP A 130 -24.63 -12.33 -17.61
N GLU A 131 -23.69 -12.24 -18.53
CA GLU A 131 -23.67 -13.05 -19.76
C GLU A 131 -23.03 -14.43 -19.53
N ALA A 132 -21.96 -14.47 -18.74
CA ALA A 132 -21.26 -15.67 -18.34
C ALA A 132 -20.52 -15.39 -17.02
N PRO A 133 -20.44 -16.36 -16.10
CA PRO A 133 -19.67 -16.24 -14.87
C PRO A 133 -18.24 -15.82 -15.14
N VAL A 134 -17.69 -14.94 -14.31
CA VAL A 134 -16.34 -14.37 -14.45
C VAL A 134 -15.47 -14.71 -13.25
N THR A 135 -14.16 -14.49 -13.37
CA THR A 135 -13.21 -14.59 -12.26
C THR A 135 -12.82 -13.20 -11.77
N ASP A 136 -12.31 -13.11 -10.55
CA ASP A 136 -11.77 -11.84 -10.02
C ASP A 136 -10.68 -11.27 -10.92
N ALA A 137 -9.81 -12.12 -11.46
CA ALA A 137 -8.74 -11.69 -12.38
C ALA A 137 -9.29 -11.00 -13.63
N ILE A 138 -10.38 -11.53 -14.22
CA ILE A 138 -11.04 -10.91 -15.38
C ILE A 138 -11.64 -9.55 -15.00
N ILE A 139 -12.29 -9.46 -13.84
CA ILE A 139 -12.86 -8.22 -13.32
C ILE A 139 -11.76 -7.16 -13.15
N VAL A 140 -10.67 -7.49 -12.44
CA VAL A 140 -9.53 -6.61 -12.23
C VAL A 140 -8.94 -6.12 -13.56
N GLN A 141 -8.71 -7.04 -14.49
CA GLN A 141 -8.15 -6.72 -15.81
C GLN A 141 -9.06 -5.76 -16.58
N GLN A 142 -10.36 -5.99 -16.56
CA GLN A 142 -11.31 -5.14 -17.27
C GLN A 142 -11.38 -3.74 -16.66
N ILE A 143 -11.45 -3.63 -15.33
CA ILE A 143 -11.47 -2.33 -14.62
C ILE A 143 -10.21 -1.52 -14.96
N LEU A 144 -9.03 -2.14 -14.90
CA LEU A 144 -7.78 -1.44 -15.21
C LEU A 144 -7.69 -1.04 -16.68
N SER A 145 -8.12 -1.92 -17.59
CA SER A 145 -8.15 -1.61 -19.03
C SER A 145 -9.07 -0.43 -19.33
N GLU A 146 -10.27 -0.41 -18.75
CA GLU A 146 -11.24 0.70 -18.90
C GLU A 146 -10.73 2.01 -18.31
N ALA A 147 -9.93 1.94 -17.23
CA ALA A 147 -9.27 3.09 -16.63
C ALA A 147 -7.98 3.53 -17.37
N GLY A 148 -7.55 2.79 -18.39
CA GLY A 148 -6.29 3.05 -19.10
C GLY A 148 -5.05 2.81 -18.24
N LEU A 149 -5.16 1.95 -17.22
CA LEU A 149 -4.09 1.64 -16.28
C LEU A 149 -3.43 0.31 -16.63
N GLY A 150 -2.13 0.29 -16.51
CA GLY A 150 -1.30 -0.90 -16.68
C GLY A 150 0.16 -0.57 -16.41
N PRO A 151 1.00 -1.54 -16.23
CA PRO A 151 0.76 -2.98 -16.18
C PRO A 151 0.08 -3.44 -14.89
N LEU A 152 -0.38 -4.70 -14.89
CA LEU A 152 -0.97 -5.34 -13.71
C LEU A 152 -0.25 -6.64 -13.37
N ASP A 153 -0.31 -7.03 -12.11
CA ASP A 153 0.29 -8.27 -11.60
C ASP A 153 -0.79 -9.03 -10.80
N VAL A 154 -1.45 -9.96 -11.48
CA VAL A 154 -2.51 -10.81 -10.92
C VAL A 154 -2.08 -12.25 -11.04
N PRO A 155 -1.32 -12.77 -10.07
CA PRO A 155 -0.74 -14.11 -10.14
C PRO A 155 -1.75 -15.25 -9.98
N GLY A 156 -2.99 -14.97 -9.61
CA GLY A 156 -4.06 -15.95 -9.43
C GLY A 156 -5.34 -15.52 -10.11
N GLN A 157 -6.29 -16.44 -10.20
CA GLN A 157 -7.61 -16.14 -10.79
C GLN A 157 -8.59 -15.54 -9.77
N GLY A 158 -8.29 -15.67 -8.47
CA GLY A 158 -9.26 -15.36 -7.42
C GLY A 158 -10.42 -16.37 -7.40
N MET A 159 -11.56 -15.93 -6.94
CA MET A 159 -12.80 -16.73 -7.02
C MET A 159 -13.26 -16.84 -8.47
N SER A 160 -13.85 -17.97 -8.80
CA SER A 160 -14.46 -18.26 -10.11
C SER A 160 -16.00 -18.26 -10.02
N ASP A 161 -16.61 -18.34 -11.18
CA ASP A 161 -18.07 -18.46 -11.31
C ASP A 161 -18.86 -17.32 -10.65
N LEU A 162 -18.27 -16.13 -10.68
CA LEU A 162 -18.82 -14.97 -10.02
C LEU A 162 -19.97 -14.35 -10.82
N VAL A 163 -21.06 -14.03 -10.09
CA VAL A 163 -22.11 -13.12 -10.52
C VAL A 163 -22.29 -12.11 -9.40
N VAL A 164 -21.64 -10.93 -9.51
CA VAL A 164 -21.58 -9.96 -8.42
C VAL A 164 -21.96 -8.56 -8.87
N GLN A 165 -22.60 -7.81 -7.97
CA GLN A 165 -23.01 -6.43 -8.19
C GLN A 165 -21.95 -5.48 -7.65
N GLN A 166 -21.60 -4.49 -8.44
CA GLN A 166 -20.77 -3.33 -8.05
C GLN A 166 -21.65 -2.09 -7.98
N ASN A 167 -21.76 -1.43 -6.81
CA ASN A 167 -22.47 -0.18 -6.57
C ASN A 167 -21.58 0.86 -5.89
N GLU A 168 -20.33 0.88 -6.26
CA GLU A 168 -19.30 1.70 -5.61
C GLU A 168 -18.19 2.04 -6.60
N THR A 169 -17.18 2.77 -6.12
CA THR A 169 -16.00 3.06 -6.94
C THR A 169 -15.19 1.79 -7.21
N ASP A 170 -14.45 1.80 -8.31
CA ASP A 170 -13.68 0.64 -8.73
C ASP A 170 -12.69 0.18 -7.65
N ILE A 171 -11.98 1.12 -7.01
CA ILE A 171 -11.01 0.75 -5.96
C ILE A 171 -11.67 0.12 -4.74
N ARG A 172 -12.83 0.61 -4.31
CA ARG A 172 -13.57 0.04 -3.18
C ARG A 172 -14.08 -1.35 -3.48
N PHE A 173 -14.61 -1.52 -4.68
CA PHE A 173 -15.04 -2.83 -5.14
C PHE A 173 -13.87 -3.83 -5.20
N LEU A 174 -12.73 -3.44 -5.80
CA LEU A 174 -11.55 -4.29 -5.85
C LEU A 174 -11.00 -4.61 -4.45
N ALA A 175 -11.06 -3.66 -3.50
CA ALA A 175 -10.67 -3.90 -2.12
C ALA A 175 -11.53 -4.95 -1.43
N LYS A 176 -12.86 -4.92 -1.65
CA LYS A 176 -13.75 -5.98 -1.14
C LYS A 176 -13.43 -7.34 -1.77
N ARG A 177 -13.21 -7.37 -3.10
CA ARG A 177 -12.81 -8.60 -3.79
C ARG A 177 -11.50 -9.15 -3.27
N ALA A 178 -10.52 -8.28 -2.99
CA ALA A 178 -9.25 -8.68 -2.39
C ALA A 178 -9.47 -9.29 -0.99
N GLN A 179 -10.28 -8.63 -0.16
CA GLN A 179 -10.59 -9.12 1.19
C GLN A 179 -11.28 -10.50 1.16
N GLU A 180 -12.24 -10.72 0.26
CA GLU A 180 -12.94 -12.00 0.12
C GLU A 180 -11.99 -13.14 -0.30
N ASN A 181 -10.94 -12.82 -1.05
CA ASN A 181 -9.90 -13.77 -1.47
C ASN A 181 -8.73 -13.89 -0.49
N ALA A 182 -8.69 -13.12 0.60
CA ALA A 182 -7.51 -12.94 1.44
C ALA A 182 -6.26 -12.49 0.64
N TYR A 183 -6.47 -11.60 -0.32
CA TYR A 183 -5.46 -11.06 -1.21
C TYR A 183 -4.98 -9.68 -0.77
N ASP A 184 -3.74 -9.37 -1.09
CA ASP A 184 -3.21 -8.01 -1.08
C ASP A 184 -3.69 -7.25 -2.32
N LEU A 185 -4.02 -5.96 -2.13
CA LEU A 185 -4.30 -5.02 -3.20
C LEU A 185 -3.49 -3.76 -2.97
N PHE A 186 -2.53 -3.47 -3.84
CA PHE A 186 -1.74 -2.25 -3.74
C PHE A 186 -1.14 -1.84 -5.09
N PHE A 187 -0.80 -0.56 -5.21
CA PHE A 187 -0.02 -0.04 -6.34
C PHE A 187 1.46 0.08 -5.97
N ARG A 188 2.32 -0.35 -6.87
CA ARG A 188 3.77 -0.15 -6.77
C ARG A 188 4.33 0.26 -8.12
N ALA A 189 5.02 1.39 -8.17
CA ALA A 189 5.57 1.96 -9.41
C ALA A 189 4.51 2.06 -10.53
N GLY A 190 3.27 2.39 -10.19
CA GLY A 190 2.14 2.47 -11.11
C GLY A 190 1.54 1.13 -11.54
N GLN A 191 2.08 0.00 -11.09
CA GLN A 191 1.56 -1.34 -11.33
C GLN A 191 0.65 -1.79 -10.19
N LEU A 192 -0.56 -2.26 -10.51
CA LEU A 192 -1.44 -2.91 -9.54
C LEU A 192 -0.94 -4.33 -9.26
N TYR A 193 -0.92 -4.66 -7.98
CA TYR A 193 -0.86 -6.03 -7.49
C TYR A 193 -2.21 -6.45 -6.92
N PHE A 194 -2.70 -7.62 -7.33
CA PHE A 194 -3.89 -8.26 -6.77
C PHE A 194 -3.62 -9.76 -6.64
N GLY A 195 -3.40 -10.25 -5.43
CA GLY A 195 -3.04 -11.65 -5.24
C GLY A 195 -2.67 -11.99 -3.80
N LEU A 196 -2.29 -13.24 -3.57
CA LEU A 196 -1.86 -13.71 -2.25
C LEU A 196 -0.68 -12.87 -1.71
N PRO A 197 -0.58 -12.70 -0.38
CA PRO A 197 0.58 -12.09 0.24
C PRO A 197 1.89 -12.76 -0.22
N ARG A 198 2.85 -11.95 -0.66
CA ARG A 198 4.13 -12.46 -1.21
C ARG A 198 5.12 -12.85 -0.10
N LEU A 199 4.78 -13.90 0.65
CA LEU A 199 5.60 -14.41 1.75
C LEU A 199 6.71 -15.38 1.28
N ASP A 200 6.66 -15.82 0.02
CA ASP A 200 7.60 -16.72 -0.64
C ASP A 200 8.82 -16.02 -1.25
N ARG A 201 8.85 -14.70 -1.24
CA ARG A 201 9.98 -13.93 -1.79
C ARG A 201 11.20 -14.02 -0.90
N LYS A 202 12.38 -13.92 -1.55
CA LYS A 202 13.65 -13.82 -0.82
C LYS A 202 13.56 -12.68 0.20
N PRO A 203 13.86 -12.96 1.49
CA PRO A 203 13.87 -11.91 2.52
C PRO A 203 14.82 -10.77 2.15
N GLN A 204 14.50 -9.58 2.60
CA GLN A 204 15.43 -8.46 2.57
C GLN A 204 16.68 -8.78 3.41
N PRO A 205 17.78 -8.03 3.23
CA PRO A 205 18.94 -8.14 4.10
C PRO A 205 18.55 -7.95 5.58
N SER A 206 19.25 -8.63 6.47
CA SER A 206 18.99 -8.54 7.91
C SER A 206 19.07 -7.12 8.42
N ILE A 207 18.10 -6.75 9.24
CA ILE A 207 18.13 -5.49 9.98
C ILE A 207 18.93 -5.73 11.26
N LEU A 208 20.03 -4.98 11.43
CA LEU A 208 20.92 -5.11 12.57
C LEU A 208 20.53 -4.09 13.65
N VAL A 209 20.08 -4.62 14.80
CA VAL A 209 19.68 -3.84 15.96
C VAL A 209 20.76 -4.02 17.05
N TYR A 210 21.20 -2.92 17.67
CA TYR A 210 22.24 -2.94 18.70
C TYR A 210 23.56 -3.64 18.30
N ALA A 211 23.92 -3.56 17.04
CA ALA A 211 25.13 -4.20 16.47
C ALA A 211 26.35 -3.26 16.42
N GLY A 212 26.48 -2.33 17.36
CA GLY A 212 27.55 -1.35 17.39
C GLY A 212 27.59 -0.49 16.12
N ASN A 213 28.75 -0.36 15.48
CA ASN A 213 28.89 0.44 14.26
C ASN A 213 28.15 -0.15 13.04
N SER A 214 27.75 -1.40 13.10
CA SER A 214 26.97 -2.08 12.03
C SER A 214 25.46 -1.94 12.21
N THR A 215 25.00 -1.22 13.24
CA THR A 215 23.56 -1.01 13.48
C THR A 215 22.96 -0.28 12.29
N SER A 216 21.95 -0.90 11.64
CA SER A 216 21.21 -0.35 10.50
C SER A 216 19.79 0.11 10.83
N CYS A 217 19.38 -0.01 12.11
CA CYS A 217 18.06 0.32 12.59
C CYS A 217 18.13 1.36 13.71
N ILE A 218 17.45 2.49 13.52
CA ILE A 218 17.43 3.58 14.51
C ILE A 218 16.52 3.22 15.68
N ARG A 219 15.38 2.61 15.40
CA ARG A 219 14.40 2.19 16.39
C ARG A 219 13.76 0.88 15.94
N PHE A 220 13.59 -0.03 16.88
CA PHE A 220 12.90 -1.29 16.68
C PHE A 220 11.98 -1.53 17.88
N ASP A 221 10.69 -1.67 17.61
CA ASP A 221 9.68 -2.05 18.59
C ASP A 221 9.11 -3.38 18.12
N LEU A 222 8.99 -4.33 19.03
CA LEU A 222 8.37 -5.63 18.82
C LEU A 222 7.24 -5.77 19.84
N ASP A 223 6.06 -6.04 19.34
CA ASP A 223 4.88 -6.43 20.12
C ASP A 223 4.52 -7.87 19.72
N ASP A 224 4.44 -8.75 20.72
CA ASP A 224 4.08 -10.15 20.55
C ASP A 224 2.78 -10.41 21.30
N ASP A 225 1.66 -10.26 20.60
CA ASP A 225 0.32 -10.51 21.16
C ASP A 225 -0.08 -11.97 20.92
N GLY A 226 -0.05 -12.76 21.98
CA GLY A 226 -0.47 -14.16 21.98
C GLY A 226 -1.99 -14.36 21.97
N HIS A 227 -2.81 -13.29 21.96
CA HIS A 227 -4.26 -13.40 21.97
C HIS A 227 -4.87 -13.45 20.55
N HIS A 228 -4.36 -14.36 19.74
CA HIS A 228 -4.89 -14.65 18.40
C HIS A 228 -5.44 -16.06 18.35
N PRO A 229 -6.54 -16.30 17.58
CA PRO A 229 -7.11 -17.63 17.43
C PRO A 229 -6.17 -18.55 16.61
N ASP A 230 -5.98 -19.77 17.07
CA ASP A 230 -5.23 -20.82 16.38
C ASP A 230 -6.03 -21.43 15.24
N ALA A 231 -7.36 -21.35 15.32
CA ALA A 231 -8.27 -21.94 14.34
C ALA A 231 -9.61 -21.20 14.30
N VAL A 232 -10.33 -21.37 13.20
CA VAL A 232 -11.73 -20.97 13.07
C VAL A 232 -12.57 -22.20 12.87
N ILE A 233 -13.67 -22.33 13.65
CA ILE A 233 -14.65 -23.39 13.54
C ILE A 233 -15.95 -22.78 12.99
N TYR A 234 -16.46 -23.32 11.90
CA TYR A 234 -17.74 -22.89 11.32
C TYR A 234 -18.59 -24.10 10.90
N GLU A 235 -19.88 -23.86 10.83
CA GLU A 235 -20.88 -24.83 10.37
C GLU A 235 -21.57 -24.26 9.14
N ILE A 236 -21.63 -25.04 8.06
CA ILE A 236 -22.37 -24.67 6.86
C ILE A 236 -23.76 -25.25 6.98
N ALA A 237 -24.80 -24.41 6.87
CA ALA A 237 -26.17 -24.89 6.71
C ALA A 237 -26.34 -25.38 5.28
N SER A 238 -26.82 -26.61 5.09
CA SER A 238 -27.26 -27.06 3.76
C SER A 238 -28.62 -26.44 3.41
N ASP A 239 -28.92 -26.30 2.12
CA ASP A 239 -30.24 -25.81 1.63
C ASP A 239 -31.43 -26.61 2.18
N SER A 240 -31.18 -27.82 2.65
CA SER A 240 -32.19 -28.69 3.32
C SER A 240 -32.35 -28.37 4.81
N GLY A 241 -31.65 -27.38 5.37
CA GLY A 241 -31.73 -27.04 6.79
C GLY A 241 -30.98 -27.99 7.73
N ALA A 242 -30.35 -29.04 7.21
CA ALA A 242 -29.50 -29.91 8.01
C ALA A 242 -28.16 -29.24 8.30
N THR A 243 -27.71 -29.26 9.54
CA THR A 243 -26.37 -28.80 9.93
C THR A 243 -25.33 -29.80 9.49
N THR A 244 -24.30 -29.31 8.80
CA THR A 244 -23.08 -30.09 8.59
C THR A 244 -22.26 -30.16 9.87
N SER A 245 -21.43 -31.19 10.01
CA SER A 245 -20.46 -31.24 11.12
C SER A 245 -19.58 -30.01 11.15
N PRO A 246 -19.21 -29.52 12.34
CA PRO A 246 -18.30 -28.38 12.45
C PRO A 246 -17.03 -28.59 11.65
N THR A 247 -16.69 -27.65 10.79
CA THR A 247 -15.45 -27.65 10.02
C THR A 247 -14.43 -26.75 10.70
N ARG A 248 -13.26 -27.29 10.99
CA ARG A 248 -12.14 -26.57 11.59
C ARG A 248 -11.16 -26.18 10.51
N VAL A 249 -10.82 -24.91 10.43
CA VAL A 249 -9.81 -24.36 9.54
C VAL A 249 -8.69 -23.71 10.34
N THR A 250 -7.46 -24.09 10.04
CA THR A 250 -6.26 -23.45 10.55
C THR A 250 -5.61 -22.60 9.48
N PRO A 251 -4.89 -21.52 9.83
CA PRO A 251 -4.10 -20.77 8.86
C PRO A 251 -3.13 -21.67 8.10
N ASN A 252 -3.14 -21.57 6.79
CA ASN A 252 -2.21 -22.27 5.91
C ASN A 252 -1.31 -21.29 5.16
N LEU A 253 -0.76 -20.32 5.88
CA LEU A 253 0.20 -19.38 5.33
C LEU A 253 1.63 -19.91 5.53
N PRO A 254 2.55 -19.66 4.57
CA PRO A 254 3.94 -20.00 4.75
C PRO A 254 4.52 -19.24 5.95
N LEU A 255 5.28 -19.91 6.78
CA LEU A 255 5.96 -19.28 7.91
C LEU A 255 6.99 -18.28 7.40
N LEU A 256 7.05 -17.09 8.01
CA LEU A 256 8.11 -16.11 7.77
C LEU A 256 9.44 -16.52 8.41
N GLY A 257 9.37 -17.33 9.47
CA GLY A 257 10.51 -17.91 10.17
C GLY A 257 10.53 -19.43 10.12
N THR A 258 11.46 -20.04 10.85
CA THR A 258 11.60 -21.50 10.93
C THR A 258 10.70 -22.15 11.98
N THR A 259 10.21 -21.36 12.94
CA THR A 259 9.43 -21.86 14.08
C THR A 259 8.12 -21.07 14.20
N PRO A 260 6.97 -21.72 14.28
CA PRO A 260 5.71 -21.06 14.56
C PRO A 260 5.75 -20.38 15.94
N VAL A 261 5.16 -19.19 16.07
CA VAL A 261 5.08 -18.46 17.36
C VAL A 261 4.34 -19.30 18.40
N SER A 262 3.27 -19.98 18.02
CA SER A 262 2.51 -20.90 18.89
C SER A 262 3.35 -22.02 19.49
N SER A 263 4.38 -22.49 18.80
CA SER A 263 5.28 -23.53 19.31
C SER A 263 6.47 -22.98 20.10
N ALA A 264 6.76 -21.68 19.96
CA ALA A 264 7.81 -20.99 20.70
C ALA A 264 7.37 -20.57 22.11
N ASN A 265 6.10 -20.67 22.44
CA ASN A 265 5.52 -20.25 23.71
C ASN A 265 5.17 -21.48 24.60
N PRO A 266 6.18 -22.10 25.23
CA PRO A 266 6.00 -23.38 25.94
C PRO A 266 5.21 -23.26 27.25
N GLY A 267 4.79 -22.05 27.64
CA GLY A 267 4.01 -21.83 28.85
C GLY A 267 2.55 -22.25 28.76
N SER A 268 2.11 -22.65 27.61
CA SER A 268 0.73 -22.97 27.36
C SER A 268 0.48 -24.47 27.37
N GLY A 269 0.29 -25.07 28.52
CA GLY A 269 -0.63 -26.20 28.60
C GLY A 269 -2.06 -25.73 28.27
N THR A 270 -2.21 -24.74 27.42
CA THR A 270 -3.47 -24.10 27.09
C THR A 270 -4.17 -24.88 25.99
N GLU A 271 -5.46 -25.08 26.21
CA GLU A 271 -6.36 -25.57 25.17
C GLU A 271 -6.27 -24.62 23.96
N GLU A 272 -6.47 -25.17 22.76
CA GLU A 272 -6.53 -24.45 21.51
C GLU A 272 -7.56 -23.30 21.59
N PHE A 273 -7.15 -22.10 21.24
CA PHE A 273 -8.07 -20.96 21.11
C PHE A 273 -8.67 -20.97 19.69
N ALA A 274 -9.92 -21.42 19.60
CA ALA A 274 -10.64 -21.46 18.33
C ALA A 274 -11.85 -20.50 18.35
N TRP A 275 -11.96 -19.64 17.33
CA TRP A 275 -13.17 -18.85 17.13
C TRP A 275 -14.26 -19.69 16.50
N ARG A 276 -15.46 -19.61 17.07
CA ARG A 276 -16.67 -20.19 16.48
C ARG A 276 -17.47 -19.08 15.80
N LEU A 277 -17.70 -19.23 14.50
CA LEU A 277 -18.61 -18.35 13.76
C LEU A 277 -20.05 -18.83 14.05
N SER A 278 -20.87 -17.95 14.61
CA SER A 278 -22.29 -18.19 14.80
C SER A 278 -23.06 -17.97 13.49
N ARG A 279 -24.22 -18.62 13.34
CA ARG A 279 -25.07 -18.51 12.16
C ARG A 279 -25.63 -17.11 11.88
N GLU A 280 -25.61 -16.21 12.85
CA GLU A 280 -26.18 -14.85 12.76
C GLU A 280 -25.28 -13.83 12.08
N GLY A 281 -24.10 -14.23 11.61
CA GLY A 281 -23.09 -13.34 11.04
C GLY A 281 -22.66 -13.66 9.60
N VAL A 282 -23.43 -14.46 8.87
CA VAL A 282 -23.17 -14.75 7.45
C VAL A 282 -24.32 -14.22 6.58
#